data_9f06eafa281f9c899e7d06b51d01e927
#
_entry.id   9f06eafa281f9c899e7d06b51d01e927
#
_cell.length_a   1.000
_cell.length_b   1.000
_cell.length_c   1.000
_cell.angle_alpha   90.00
_cell.angle_beta   90.00
_cell.angle_gamma   90.00
#
_symmetry.space_group_name_H-M   'P 1'
#
loop_
_entity.id
_entity.type
_entity.pdbx_description
1 polymer ?
#
loop_
_entity_poly.entity_id
_entity_poly.type
_entity_poly.pdbx_seq_one_letter_code
_entity_poly.pdbx_strand_id
1 'polypeptide(L)'
;MMYDDIKKDADFVFDSLASGKQSVPSVLDVIKLSAVYPLSCLSFYVLSLTYIIYSFVPPDDVWINPTLHYQGLILAFGGFTLILSIAIMAMLYTPFMLLASIPKEVRIKSFLVRKLTGLFKKICTASIVINGIFAVITAFNPQLFYAAPFVLLISYLIMQAIISSELMRYGIAGVMSKFAQFIKKI
;
A
#
# COMPACT_ATOMS: atom_id res chain seq x y z
N MET A 1 8.16 23.23 16.84
CA MET A 1 7.73 22.15 17.72
C MET A 1 8.99 21.55 18.32
N MET A 2 9.16 21.66 19.62
CA MET A 2 10.36 21.16 20.32
C MET A 2 10.35 19.63 20.39
N TYR A 3 11.51 19.01 20.48
CA TYR A 3 11.67 17.56 20.65
C TYR A 3 10.86 17.02 21.83
N ASP A 4 10.80 17.80 22.91
CA ASP A 4 10.05 17.46 24.12
C ASP A 4 8.54 17.36 23.90
N ASP A 5 7.96 18.16 23.01
CA ASP A 5 6.53 18.09 22.69
C ASP A 5 6.20 16.80 21.96
N ILE A 6 7.09 16.36 21.06
CA ILE A 6 6.93 15.10 20.31
C ILE A 6 7.06 13.91 21.25
N LYS A 7 8.00 13.97 22.19
CA LYS A 7 8.19 12.91 23.19
C LYS A 7 6.97 12.78 24.11
N LYS A 8 6.45 13.90 24.61
CA LYS A 8 5.21 13.90 25.41
C LYS A 8 4.00 13.35 24.67
N ASP A 9 3.87 13.67 23.38
CA ASP A 9 2.78 13.15 22.54
C ASP A 9 2.94 11.64 22.29
N ALA A 10 4.18 11.16 22.11
CA ALA A 10 4.47 9.74 21.99
C ALA A 10 4.19 8.98 23.29
N ASP A 11 4.60 9.53 24.43
CA ASP A 11 4.32 8.96 25.75
C ASP A 11 2.80 8.90 26.01
N PHE A 12 2.05 9.95 25.65
CA PHE A 12 0.59 9.98 25.75
C PHE A 12 -0.07 8.86 24.93
N VAL A 13 0.39 8.62 23.70
CA VAL A 13 -0.10 7.51 22.86
C VAL A 13 0.24 6.17 23.52
N PHE A 14 1.44 6.05 24.09
CA PHE A 14 1.90 4.82 24.73
C PHE A 14 1.07 4.50 26.00
N ASP A 15 0.89 5.48 26.89
CA ASP A 15 0.12 5.33 28.14
C ASP A 15 -1.34 4.97 27.86
N SER A 16 -1.91 5.55 26.82
CA SER A 16 -3.29 5.26 26.42
C SER A 16 -3.46 3.83 25.90
N LEU A 17 -2.43 3.24 25.30
CA LEU A 17 -2.41 1.87 24.85
C LEU A 17 -2.09 0.88 25.99
N ALA A 18 -1.21 1.27 26.91
CA ALA A 18 -0.89 0.48 28.09
C ALA A 18 -2.07 0.40 29.10
N SER A 19 -2.94 1.41 29.12
CA SER A 19 -4.11 1.47 30.02
C SER A 19 -5.27 0.53 29.64
N GLY A 20 -5.08 -0.35 28.67
CA GLY A 20 -6.07 -1.37 28.29
C GLY A 20 -7.32 -0.84 27.55
N LYS A 21 -7.37 0.45 27.21
CA LYS A 21 -8.44 1.05 26.38
C LYS A 21 -8.27 0.76 24.88
N GLN A 22 -7.61 -0.36 24.55
CA GLN A 22 -7.42 -0.74 23.15
C GLN A 22 -8.78 -1.09 22.52
N SER A 23 -9.09 -0.47 21.40
CA SER A 23 -10.15 -0.99 20.54
C SER A 23 -9.56 -2.12 19.71
N VAL A 24 -10.00 -3.35 19.93
CA VAL A 24 -9.65 -4.45 19.02
C VAL A 24 -10.30 -4.14 17.65
N PRO A 25 -9.53 -3.80 16.63
CA PRO A 25 -10.12 -3.48 15.34
C PRO A 25 -10.69 -4.75 14.70
N SER A 26 -11.78 -4.60 13.96
CA SER A 26 -12.30 -5.70 13.15
C SER A 26 -11.24 -6.10 12.11
N VAL A 27 -10.97 -7.39 12.02
CA VAL A 27 -10.04 -7.96 11.01
C VAL A 27 -10.43 -7.50 9.60
N LEU A 28 -11.73 -7.46 9.31
CA LEU A 28 -12.24 -7.02 8.02
C LEU A 28 -11.93 -5.55 7.71
N ASP A 29 -11.99 -4.68 8.72
CA ASP A 29 -11.69 -3.26 8.51
C ASP A 29 -10.19 -3.04 8.25
N VAL A 30 -9.33 -3.81 8.92
CA VAL A 30 -7.89 -3.76 8.67
C VAL A 30 -7.54 -4.29 7.28
N ILE A 31 -8.16 -5.41 6.86
CA ILE A 31 -8.00 -5.96 5.51
C ILE A 31 -8.46 -4.94 4.46
N LYS A 32 -9.64 -4.35 4.60
CA LYS A 32 -10.14 -3.32 3.68
C LYS A 32 -9.14 -2.17 3.56
N LEU A 33 -8.62 -1.69 4.68
CA LEU A 33 -7.69 -0.57 4.69
C LEU A 33 -6.35 -0.91 4.03
N SER A 34 -5.80 -2.11 4.28
CA SER A 34 -4.55 -2.58 3.68
C SER A 34 -4.69 -2.89 2.18
N ALA A 35 -5.90 -3.24 1.74
CA ALA A 35 -6.20 -3.60 0.37
C ALA A 35 -6.36 -2.38 -0.57
N VAL A 36 -6.70 -1.19 -0.05
CA VAL A 36 -7.00 -0.01 -0.86
C VAL A 36 -5.89 0.29 -1.87
N TYR A 37 -4.64 0.37 -1.42
CA TYR A 37 -3.51 0.70 -2.29
C TYR A 37 -3.24 -0.39 -3.34
N PRO A 38 -2.97 -1.66 -2.98
CA PRO A 38 -2.61 -2.67 -3.97
C PRO A 38 -3.76 -3.03 -4.90
N LEU A 39 -5.01 -3.06 -4.42
CA LEU A 39 -6.17 -3.34 -5.28
C LEU A 39 -6.46 -2.18 -6.25
N SER A 40 -6.28 -0.92 -5.84
CA SER A 40 -6.42 0.22 -6.75
C SER A 40 -5.39 0.14 -7.89
N CYS A 41 -4.13 -0.15 -7.57
CA CYS A 41 -3.09 -0.33 -8.58
C CYS A 41 -3.38 -1.53 -9.49
N LEU A 42 -3.79 -2.66 -8.91
CA LEU A 42 -4.14 -3.86 -9.66
C LEU A 42 -5.31 -3.60 -10.63
N SER A 43 -6.34 -2.86 -10.19
CA SER A 43 -7.48 -2.53 -11.05
C SER A 43 -7.08 -1.73 -12.29
N PHE A 44 -6.14 -0.79 -12.16
CA PHE A 44 -5.61 -0.06 -13.32
C PHE A 44 -4.86 -0.98 -14.30
N TYR A 45 -4.05 -1.91 -13.79
CA TYR A 45 -3.36 -2.87 -14.65
C TYR A 45 -4.31 -3.87 -15.32
N VAL A 46 -5.36 -4.30 -14.62
CA VAL A 46 -6.41 -5.16 -15.22
C VAL A 46 -7.13 -4.40 -16.33
N LEU A 47 -7.48 -3.13 -16.12
CA LEU A 47 -8.12 -2.29 -17.15
C LEU A 47 -7.18 -2.09 -18.35
N SER A 48 -5.90 -1.81 -18.11
CA SER A 48 -4.89 -1.69 -19.17
C SER A 48 -4.78 -2.99 -19.99
N LEU A 49 -4.69 -4.13 -19.30
CA LEU A 49 -4.59 -5.44 -19.97
C LEU A 49 -5.85 -5.76 -20.78
N THR A 50 -7.02 -5.44 -20.24
CA THR A 50 -8.30 -5.61 -20.96
C THR A 50 -8.33 -4.75 -22.23
N TYR A 51 -7.86 -3.51 -22.13
CA TYR A 51 -7.77 -2.62 -23.29
C TYR A 51 -6.77 -3.16 -24.35
N ILE A 52 -5.59 -3.64 -23.95
CA ILE A 52 -4.60 -4.26 -24.85
C ILE A 52 -5.22 -5.43 -25.63
N ILE A 53 -5.96 -6.30 -24.94
CA ILE A 53 -6.61 -7.46 -25.56
C ILE A 53 -7.72 -7.01 -26.53
N TYR A 54 -8.52 -6.01 -26.12
CA TYR A 54 -9.65 -5.52 -26.92
C TYR A 54 -9.20 -4.73 -28.16
N SER A 55 -8.10 -3.96 -28.06
CA SER A 55 -7.58 -3.13 -29.16
C SER A 55 -6.64 -3.89 -30.09
N PHE A 56 -6.48 -5.20 -29.91
CA PHE A 56 -5.62 -6.02 -30.74
C PHE A 56 -6.15 -6.10 -32.19
N VAL A 57 -5.33 -5.68 -33.14
CA VAL A 57 -5.58 -5.85 -34.58
C VAL A 57 -4.62 -6.91 -35.08
N PRO A 58 -5.11 -8.07 -35.55
CA PRO A 58 -4.24 -9.12 -36.11
C PRO A 58 -3.51 -8.62 -37.37
N PRO A 59 -2.22 -8.95 -37.52
CA PRO A 59 -1.51 -8.67 -38.74
C PRO A 59 -2.00 -9.61 -39.87
N ASP A 60 -2.11 -9.09 -41.08
CA ASP A 60 -2.26 -9.82 -42.34
C ASP A 60 -3.43 -10.81 -42.41
N ASP A 61 -4.68 -10.35 -42.28
CA ASP A 61 -5.91 -11.12 -42.54
C ASP A 61 -5.99 -12.53 -41.88
N VAL A 62 -5.03 -12.89 -41.05
CA VAL A 62 -5.03 -14.14 -40.29
C VAL A 62 -5.77 -13.94 -38.98
N TRP A 63 -6.84 -14.71 -38.80
CA TRP A 63 -7.57 -14.68 -37.55
C TRP A 63 -6.70 -15.25 -36.39
N ILE A 64 -6.21 -14.37 -35.52
CA ILE A 64 -5.44 -14.73 -34.32
C ILE A 64 -6.29 -14.37 -33.08
N ASN A 65 -6.46 -15.33 -32.18
CA ASN A 65 -7.14 -15.05 -30.91
C ASN A 65 -6.27 -14.13 -30.05
N PRO A 66 -6.73 -12.91 -29.71
CA PRO A 66 -5.96 -11.94 -28.92
C PRO A 66 -5.48 -12.49 -27.58
N THR A 67 -6.31 -13.29 -26.91
CA THR A 67 -5.98 -13.90 -25.63
C THR A 67 -4.81 -14.88 -25.74
N LEU A 68 -4.76 -15.67 -26.81
CA LEU A 68 -3.63 -16.59 -27.07
C LEU A 68 -2.37 -15.81 -27.43
N HIS A 69 -2.49 -14.75 -28.23
CA HIS A 69 -1.34 -13.90 -28.59
C HIS A 69 -0.67 -13.28 -27.36
N TYR A 70 -1.48 -12.80 -26.39
CA TYR A 70 -0.98 -12.18 -25.17
C TYR A 70 -0.92 -13.14 -23.97
N GLN A 71 -1.05 -14.46 -24.18
CA GLN A 71 -1.09 -15.46 -23.09
C GLN A 71 0.14 -15.36 -22.16
N GLY A 72 1.34 -15.21 -22.71
CA GLY A 72 2.56 -15.04 -21.92
C GLY A 72 2.53 -13.78 -21.05
N LEU A 73 2.05 -12.68 -21.59
CA LEU A 73 1.90 -11.41 -20.88
C LEU A 73 0.85 -11.50 -19.75
N ILE A 74 -0.28 -12.16 -20.03
CA ILE A 74 -1.36 -12.36 -19.05
C ILE A 74 -0.88 -13.24 -17.90
N LEU A 75 -0.30 -14.41 -18.19
CA LEU A 75 0.07 -15.39 -17.16
C LEU A 75 1.32 -14.96 -16.38
N ALA A 76 2.41 -14.57 -17.09
CA ALA A 76 3.67 -14.27 -16.45
C ALA A 76 3.61 -12.93 -15.69
N PHE A 77 3.11 -11.87 -16.30
CA PHE A 77 3.16 -10.53 -15.71
C PHE A 77 1.86 -10.09 -15.04
N GLY A 78 0.71 -10.43 -15.63
CA GLY A 78 -0.59 -10.21 -14.98
C GLY A 78 -0.73 -11.05 -13.72
N GLY A 79 -0.41 -12.34 -13.80
CA GLY A 79 -0.40 -13.25 -12.64
C GLY A 79 0.61 -12.84 -11.57
N PHE A 80 1.84 -12.43 -11.98
CA PHE A 80 2.86 -11.95 -11.05
C PHE A 80 2.45 -10.65 -10.36
N THR A 81 1.85 -9.71 -11.08
CA THR A 81 1.33 -8.46 -10.51
C THR A 81 0.23 -8.73 -9.48
N LEU A 82 -0.63 -9.71 -9.73
CA LEU A 82 -1.66 -10.14 -8.78
C LEU A 82 -1.06 -10.73 -7.50
N ILE A 83 -0.11 -11.66 -7.63
CA ILE A 83 0.59 -12.26 -6.48
C ILE A 83 1.30 -11.19 -5.67
N LEU A 84 1.99 -10.26 -6.34
CA LEU A 84 2.69 -9.17 -5.68
C LEU A 84 1.73 -8.21 -4.97
N SER A 85 0.56 -7.93 -5.55
CA SER A 85 -0.49 -7.11 -4.91
C SER A 85 -0.99 -7.75 -3.61
N ILE A 86 -1.17 -9.07 -3.60
CA ILE A 86 -1.55 -9.84 -2.40
C ILE A 86 -0.44 -9.79 -1.35
N ALA A 87 0.81 -9.95 -1.76
CA ALA A 87 1.96 -9.88 -0.86
C ALA A 87 2.09 -8.48 -0.22
N ILE A 88 1.93 -7.41 -1.00
CA ILE A 88 1.94 -6.03 -0.51
C ILE A 88 0.78 -5.79 0.47
N MET A 89 -0.41 -6.32 0.17
CA MET A 89 -1.56 -6.23 1.09
C MET A 89 -1.24 -6.90 2.43
N ALA A 90 -0.62 -8.07 2.42
CA ALA A 90 -0.21 -8.77 3.64
C ALA A 90 0.86 -8.00 4.42
N MET A 91 1.83 -7.38 3.73
CA MET A 91 2.86 -6.53 4.36
C MET A 91 2.25 -5.27 4.98
N LEU A 92 1.22 -4.68 4.38
CA LEU A 92 0.52 -3.50 4.89
C LEU A 92 -0.45 -3.83 6.04
N TYR A 93 -0.83 -5.09 6.21
CA TYR A 93 -1.77 -5.50 7.26
C TYR A 93 -1.29 -5.12 8.66
N THR A 94 -0.04 -5.43 9.00
CA THR A 94 0.52 -5.16 10.34
C THR A 94 0.53 -3.68 10.70
N PRO A 95 1.08 -2.76 9.89
CA PRO A 95 1.06 -1.33 10.21
C PRO A 95 -0.36 -0.75 10.29
N PHE A 96 -1.30 -1.23 9.46
CA PHE A 96 -2.68 -0.79 9.56
C PHE A 96 -3.39 -1.35 10.79
N MET A 97 -3.11 -2.56 11.20
CA MET A 97 -3.63 -3.13 12.44
C MET A 97 -3.16 -2.31 13.65
N LEU A 98 -1.86 -1.96 13.70
CA LEU A 98 -1.31 -1.09 14.74
C LEU A 98 -2.03 0.27 14.79
N LEU A 99 -2.19 0.92 13.64
CA LEU A 99 -2.88 2.20 13.54
C LEU A 99 -4.35 2.11 13.95
N ALA A 100 -5.03 1.02 13.57
CA ALA A 100 -6.43 0.79 13.89
C ALA A 100 -6.66 0.47 15.38
N SER A 101 -5.67 -0.11 16.05
CA SER A 101 -5.71 -0.41 17.50
C SER A 101 -5.63 0.85 18.38
N ILE A 102 -5.16 1.98 17.84
CA ILE A 102 -5.12 3.26 18.56
C ILE A 102 -6.56 3.78 18.73
N PRO A 103 -7.02 4.09 19.98
CA PRO A 103 -8.36 4.63 20.22
C PRO A 103 -8.64 5.88 19.38
N LYS A 104 -9.88 6.04 18.92
CA LYS A 104 -10.28 7.19 18.07
C LYS A 104 -9.98 8.53 18.74
N GLU A 105 -10.17 8.64 20.06
CA GLU A 105 -9.88 9.85 20.82
C GLU A 105 -8.40 10.24 20.77
N VAL A 106 -7.52 9.25 20.90
CA VAL A 106 -6.06 9.44 20.84
C VAL A 106 -5.63 9.81 19.42
N ARG A 107 -6.20 9.15 18.38
CA ARG A 107 -5.92 9.48 16.98
C ARG A 107 -6.25 10.93 16.62
N ILE A 108 -7.29 11.49 17.24
CA ILE A 108 -7.71 12.88 17.02
C ILE A 108 -6.83 13.86 17.80
N LYS A 109 -6.48 13.52 19.05
CA LYS A 109 -5.70 14.40 19.94
C LYS A 109 -4.21 14.38 19.65
N SER A 110 -3.64 13.22 19.30
CA SER A 110 -2.22 13.10 19.02
C SER A 110 -1.86 13.77 17.69
N PHE A 111 -1.00 14.76 17.78
CA PHE A 111 -0.44 15.43 16.61
C PHE A 111 0.35 14.46 15.73
N LEU A 112 1.11 13.60 16.34
CA LEU A 112 1.99 12.64 15.72
C LEU A 112 1.22 11.60 14.89
N VAL A 113 0.19 10.99 15.48
CA VAL A 113 -0.67 10.02 14.76
C VAL A 113 -1.37 10.69 13.58
N ARG A 114 -1.87 11.91 13.76
CA ARG A 114 -2.53 12.67 12.70
C ARG A 114 -1.57 13.00 11.56
N LYS A 115 -0.34 13.42 11.89
CA LYS A 115 0.69 13.75 10.90
C LYS A 115 1.14 12.53 10.11
N LEU A 116 1.41 11.40 10.77
CA LEU A 116 1.78 10.14 10.13
C LEU A 116 0.65 9.61 9.23
N THR A 117 -0.58 9.63 9.71
CA THR A 117 -1.74 9.22 8.92
C THR A 117 -1.92 10.12 7.69
N GLY A 118 -1.73 11.43 7.84
CA GLY A 118 -1.79 12.37 6.73
C GLY A 118 -0.68 12.15 5.70
N LEU A 119 0.54 11.91 6.15
CA LEU A 119 1.68 11.58 5.29
C LEU A 119 1.41 10.27 4.53
N PHE A 120 0.98 9.23 5.24
CA PHE A 120 0.66 7.94 4.65
C PHE A 120 -0.38 8.07 3.53
N LYS A 121 -1.48 8.80 3.79
CA LYS A 121 -2.51 9.06 2.76
C LYS A 121 -1.95 9.75 1.53
N LYS A 122 -1.12 10.79 1.71
CA LYS A 122 -0.51 11.54 0.59
C LYS A 122 0.38 10.64 -0.26
N ILE A 123 1.25 9.85 0.37
CA ILE A 123 2.18 8.97 -0.35
C ILE A 123 1.43 7.85 -1.05
N CYS A 124 0.45 7.25 -0.37
CA CYS A 124 -0.40 6.22 -0.95
C CYS A 124 -1.14 6.75 -2.20
N THR A 125 -1.74 7.94 -2.11
CA THR A 125 -2.41 8.57 -3.26
C THR A 125 -1.43 8.86 -4.39
N ALA A 126 -0.25 9.41 -4.10
CA ALA A 126 0.78 9.66 -5.11
C ALA A 126 1.22 8.36 -5.80
N SER A 127 1.43 7.28 -5.05
CA SER A 127 1.79 5.97 -5.60
C SER A 127 0.68 5.39 -6.48
N ILE A 128 -0.59 5.52 -6.09
CA ILE A 128 -1.75 5.12 -6.90
C ILE A 128 -1.77 5.89 -8.22
N VAL A 129 -1.57 7.22 -8.18
CA VAL A 129 -1.54 8.06 -9.38
C VAL A 129 -0.41 7.65 -10.32
N ILE A 130 0.80 7.42 -9.80
CA ILE A 130 1.96 6.98 -10.59
C ILE A 130 1.66 5.65 -11.29
N ASN A 131 1.13 4.66 -10.56
CA ASN A 131 0.76 3.37 -11.14
C ASN A 131 -0.38 3.51 -12.16
N GLY A 132 -1.35 4.40 -11.92
CA GLY A 132 -2.43 4.70 -12.86
C GLY A 132 -1.91 5.31 -14.17
N ILE A 133 -1.02 6.30 -14.08
CA ILE A 133 -0.36 6.89 -15.27
C ILE A 133 0.42 5.82 -16.03
N PHE A 134 1.18 4.99 -15.33
CA PHE A 134 1.94 3.92 -15.97
C PHE A 134 1.02 2.90 -16.63
N ALA A 135 -0.11 2.53 -16.02
CA ALA A 135 -1.11 1.65 -16.62
C ALA A 135 -1.71 2.23 -17.91
N VAL A 136 -1.93 3.55 -17.97
CA VAL A 136 -2.36 4.22 -19.22
C VAL A 136 -1.28 4.12 -20.29
N ILE A 137 -0.01 4.35 -19.94
CA ILE A 137 1.10 4.23 -20.88
C ILE A 137 1.21 2.80 -21.44
N THR A 138 1.05 1.78 -20.57
CA THR A 138 1.10 0.37 -20.99
C THR A 138 -0.08 -0.02 -21.90
N ALA A 139 -1.24 0.63 -21.77
CA ALA A 139 -2.39 0.41 -22.64
C ALA A 139 -2.07 0.73 -24.12
N PHE A 140 -1.24 1.76 -24.35
CA PHE A 140 -0.80 2.15 -25.70
C PHE A 140 0.50 1.44 -26.16
N ASN A 141 1.28 0.94 -25.22
CA ASN A 141 2.54 0.22 -25.46
C ASN A 141 2.55 -1.11 -24.72
N PRO A 142 1.95 -2.18 -25.27
CA PRO A 142 1.80 -3.47 -24.59
C PRO A 142 3.11 -4.07 -24.06
N GLN A 143 4.24 -3.81 -24.74
CA GLN A 143 5.56 -4.28 -24.31
C GLN A 143 5.96 -3.71 -22.92
N LEU A 144 5.55 -2.50 -22.59
CA LEU A 144 5.85 -1.91 -21.29
C LEU A 144 5.08 -2.57 -20.14
N PHE A 145 4.06 -3.37 -20.43
CA PHE A 145 3.33 -4.11 -19.38
C PHE A 145 4.22 -5.09 -18.62
N TYR A 146 5.33 -5.55 -19.23
CA TYR A 146 6.34 -6.35 -18.53
C TYR A 146 6.95 -5.66 -17.32
N ALA A 147 6.96 -4.33 -17.31
CA ALA A 147 7.47 -3.54 -16.17
C ALA A 147 6.42 -3.29 -15.07
N ALA A 148 5.15 -3.60 -15.27
CA ALA A 148 4.07 -3.32 -14.31
C ALA A 148 4.36 -3.84 -12.88
N PRO A 149 4.76 -5.11 -12.67
CA PRO A 149 5.06 -5.59 -11.33
C PRO A 149 6.25 -4.87 -10.69
N PHE A 150 7.24 -4.47 -11.49
CA PHE A 150 8.41 -3.73 -10.98
C PHE A 150 8.03 -2.32 -10.55
N VAL A 151 7.21 -1.61 -11.33
CA VAL A 151 6.72 -0.27 -10.97
C VAL A 151 5.89 -0.34 -9.69
N LEU A 152 5.03 -1.35 -9.55
CA LEU A 152 4.24 -1.58 -8.34
C LEU A 152 5.16 -1.83 -7.12
N LEU A 153 6.17 -2.68 -7.26
CA LEU A 153 7.13 -2.99 -6.20
C LEU A 153 7.95 -1.77 -5.80
N ILE A 154 8.51 -1.06 -6.77
CA ILE A 154 9.35 0.12 -6.52
C ILE A 154 8.52 1.22 -5.83
N SER A 155 7.30 1.48 -6.29
CA SER A 155 6.43 2.47 -5.66
C SER A 155 6.08 2.11 -4.21
N TYR A 156 5.89 0.82 -3.91
CA TYR A 156 5.72 0.31 -2.56
C TYR A 156 6.98 0.48 -1.71
N LEU A 157 8.16 0.15 -2.22
CA LEU A 157 9.43 0.30 -1.50
C LEU A 157 9.73 1.77 -1.18
N ILE A 158 9.48 2.68 -2.12
CA ILE A 158 9.61 4.12 -1.90
C ILE A 158 8.66 4.58 -0.79
N MET A 159 7.40 4.13 -0.82
CA MET A 159 6.42 4.42 0.23
C MET A 159 6.92 3.96 1.60
N GLN A 160 7.44 2.74 1.72
CA GLN A 160 7.99 2.20 2.95
C GLN A 160 9.22 2.98 3.43
N ALA A 161 10.13 3.35 2.53
CA ALA A 161 11.33 4.12 2.85
C ALA A 161 10.97 5.51 3.42
N ILE A 162 10.01 6.21 2.82
CA ILE A 162 9.58 7.54 3.29
C ILE A 162 8.91 7.43 4.66
N ILE A 163 8.02 6.44 4.87
CA ILE A 163 7.35 6.24 6.16
C ILE A 163 8.38 5.89 7.24
N SER A 164 9.31 4.97 6.96
CA SER A 164 10.35 4.58 7.90
C SER A 164 11.28 5.75 8.25
N SER A 165 11.65 6.57 7.28
CA SER A 165 12.47 7.77 7.49
C SER A 165 11.78 8.78 8.41
N GLU A 166 10.50 9.04 8.20
CA GLU A 166 9.74 9.94 9.08
C GLU A 166 9.56 9.37 10.49
N LEU A 167 9.32 8.08 10.64
CA LEU A 167 9.25 7.41 11.94
C LEU A 167 10.58 7.53 12.71
N MET A 168 11.72 7.36 12.01
CA MET A 168 13.05 7.54 12.61
C MET A 168 13.28 8.99 13.03
N ARG A 169 12.88 9.95 12.19
CA ARG A 169 13.00 11.39 12.48
C ARG A 169 12.29 11.81 13.77
N TYR A 170 11.19 11.17 14.10
CA TYR A 170 10.45 11.45 15.34
C TYR A 170 10.91 10.60 16.53
N GLY A 171 11.96 9.79 16.39
CA GLY A 171 12.46 8.91 17.46
C GLY A 171 11.50 7.78 17.84
N ILE A 172 10.46 7.54 17.02
CA ILE A 172 9.38 6.59 17.33
C ILE A 172 9.75 5.17 16.92
N ALA A 173 10.81 4.96 16.15
CA ALA A 173 11.24 3.63 15.74
C ALA A 173 11.42 2.67 16.95
N GLY A 174 11.95 3.18 18.07
CA GLY A 174 12.06 2.44 19.32
C GLY A 174 10.71 2.18 20.01
N VAL A 175 9.75 3.07 19.84
CA VAL A 175 8.38 2.93 20.39
C VAL A 175 7.60 1.91 19.58
N MET A 176 7.68 1.94 18.25
CA MET A 176 7.02 0.99 17.36
C MET A 176 7.56 -0.44 17.51
N SER A 177 8.86 -0.62 17.77
CA SER A 177 9.43 -1.95 18.03
C SER A 177 8.91 -2.54 19.35
N LYS A 178 8.77 -1.74 20.40
CA LYS A 178 8.14 -2.14 21.66
C LYS A 178 6.65 -2.46 21.48
N PHE A 179 5.97 -1.71 20.63
CA PHE A 179 4.58 -1.95 20.24
C PHE A 179 4.40 -3.29 19.56
N ALA A 180 5.22 -3.59 18.55
CA ALA A 180 5.17 -4.86 17.83
C ALA A 180 5.44 -6.05 18.76
N GLN A 181 6.33 -5.89 19.75
CA GLN A 181 6.59 -6.89 20.77
C GLN A 181 5.40 -7.08 21.73
N PHE A 182 4.69 -6.00 22.07
CA PHE A 182 3.54 -6.06 22.98
C PHE A 182 2.36 -6.80 22.35
N ILE A 183 2.07 -6.54 21.06
CA ILE A 183 0.99 -7.24 20.32
C ILE A 183 1.32 -8.71 20.10
N LYS A 184 2.60 -9.07 19.99
CA LYS A 184 3.02 -10.47 19.86
C LYS A 184 2.84 -11.31 21.13
N LYS A 185 2.56 -10.64 22.27
CA LYS A 185 2.33 -11.27 23.59
C LYS A 185 0.84 -11.43 23.94
N ILE A 186 -0.06 -10.88 23.12
CA ILE A 186 -1.52 -11.03 23.21
C ILE A 186 -1.98 -12.09 22.19
#